data_c98e5500cdfb207e4b2d4b1753976ea1
#
_entry.id   c98e5500cdfb207e4b2d4b1753976ea1
#
_cell.length_a   1.000
_cell.length_b   1.000
_cell.length_c   1.000
_cell.angle_alpha   90.00
_cell.angle_beta   90.00
_cell.angle_gamma   90.00
#
_symmetry.space_group_name_H-M   'P 1'
#
loop_
_entity.id
_entity.type
_entity.pdbx_description
1 polymer ?
#
loop_
_entity_poly.entity_id
_entity_poly.type
_entity_poly.pdbx_seq_one_letter_code
_entity_poly.pdbx_strand_id
1 'polypeptide(L)'
;MRGVVPVLVWLWVIGAGSACVVVPVARSSSASSTAPAAAPRARVPGGPCRGPALVVVTYNVRFDTPADHKHNWKARRERVGEQIRSLGADLVGLQEVEANQLDDLGPMLPGYAHEGVGRDDGVRGGQFEPLYYSDARFTREDGGTFWLSPTPERPRGRWEFKPWGSWQNRIATWVLLRDHSTGRRVLAVNTHFDHYSEMARRESARMLIDFAVSHPADDTIVLGDLNARRGSRPYRMLARVLRDAATAPSVEGPASGTSVTAWTRLGAPHHHIDHIFVSPALRPLTYQVIDRRFRYAGGDLYPSDHLPVRASLCVEPIIR
;
A
#
# COMPACT_ATOMS: atom_id res chain seq x y z
N MET A 1 -40.35 -54.11 -8.81
CA MET A 1 -39.42 -54.93 -8.01
C MET A 1 -38.64 -53.99 -7.16
N ARG A 2 -38.84 -54.01 -5.85
CA ARG A 2 -38.23 -53.11 -4.86
C ARG A 2 -36.95 -53.74 -4.37
N GLY A 3 -35.84 -53.05 -4.50
CA GLY A 3 -34.55 -53.46 -3.94
C GLY A 3 -34.25 -52.68 -2.66
N VAL A 4 -34.12 -53.40 -1.56
CA VAL A 4 -33.81 -52.89 -0.22
C VAL A 4 -32.30 -52.87 -0.03
N VAL A 5 -31.77 -51.72 0.43
CA VAL A 5 -30.34 -51.55 0.83
C VAL A 5 -30.27 -51.67 2.34
N PRO A 6 -29.38 -52.54 2.91
CA PRO A 6 -29.25 -52.66 4.36
C PRO A 6 -28.36 -51.56 4.95
N VAL A 7 -28.84 -51.02 6.08
CA VAL A 7 -28.12 -50.13 6.98
C VAL A 7 -27.24 -50.95 7.91
N LEU A 8 -25.94 -50.75 7.90
CA LEU A 8 -24.98 -51.32 8.88
C LEU A 8 -24.88 -50.40 10.08
N VAL A 9 -25.37 -50.89 11.23
CA VAL A 9 -25.21 -50.30 12.56
C VAL A 9 -23.95 -50.84 13.18
N TRP A 10 -23.00 -49.96 13.58
CA TRP A 10 -21.84 -50.30 14.39
C TRP A 10 -22.16 -50.08 15.88
N LEU A 11 -22.15 -51.17 16.65
CA LEU A 11 -22.20 -51.16 18.11
C LEU A 11 -20.80 -50.87 18.66
N TRP A 12 -20.70 -49.89 19.55
CA TRP A 12 -19.53 -49.66 20.40
C TRP A 12 -19.67 -50.46 21.71
N VAL A 13 -18.70 -51.32 21.95
CA VAL A 13 -18.56 -52.05 23.25
C VAL A 13 -17.75 -51.18 24.19
N ILE A 14 -18.33 -50.88 25.34
CA ILE A 14 -17.69 -50.16 26.44
C ILE A 14 -16.87 -51.14 27.25
N GLY A 15 -15.55 -51.00 27.27
CA GLY A 15 -14.65 -51.70 28.19
C GLY A 15 -14.17 -50.76 29.31
N ALA A 16 -14.57 -51.03 30.52
CA ALA A 16 -14.13 -50.30 31.70
C ALA A 16 -12.76 -50.80 32.17
N GLY A 17 -11.87 -49.89 32.49
CA GLY A 17 -10.57 -50.20 33.13
C GLY A 17 -9.94 -48.94 33.70
N SER A 18 -10.24 -48.62 34.96
CA SER A 18 -9.65 -47.53 35.73
C SER A 18 -8.21 -47.81 36.12
N ALA A 19 -7.29 -46.92 35.83
CA ALA A 19 -6.07 -46.73 36.62
C ALA A 19 -5.73 -45.23 36.65
N CYS A 20 -5.99 -44.59 37.78
CA CYS A 20 -5.52 -43.25 38.09
C CYS A 20 -4.02 -43.28 38.38
N VAL A 21 -3.22 -42.72 37.48
CA VAL A 21 -1.84 -42.37 37.78
C VAL A 21 -1.80 -40.89 38.11
N VAL A 22 -1.56 -40.55 39.35
CA VAL A 22 -1.34 -39.17 39.81
C VAL A 22 0.11 -38.82 39.47
N VAL A 23 0.28 -37.96 38.46
CA VAL A 23 1.57 -37.34 38.14
C VAL A 23 1.67 -36.03 38.92
N PRO A 24 2.73 -35.77 39.69
CA PRO A 24 2.87 -34.51 40.39
C PRO A 24 3.17 -33.39 39.38
N VAL A 25 2.31 -32.35 39.39
CA VAL A 25 2.53 -31.11 38.61
C VAL A 25 3.67 -30.36 39.26
N ALA A 26 4.81 -30.36 38.60
CA ALA A 26 5.90 -29.42 38.93
C ALA A 26 5.44 -27.99 38.68
N ARG A 27 5.46 -27.14 39.71
CA ARG A 27 5.26 -25.71 39.59
C ARG A 27 6.39 -25.12 38.75
N SER A 28 6.10 -24.79 37.51
CA SER A 28 7.00 -23.95 36.70
C SER A 28 7.02 -22.53 37.27
N SER A 29 8.18 -22.09 37.67
CA SER A 29 8.49 -20.72 38.06
C SER A 29 8.09 -19.78 36.91
N SER A 30 7.29 -18.78 37.25
CA SER A 30 6.91 -17.68 36.35
C SER A 30 8.17 -16.94 35.89
N ALA A 31 8.62 -17.23 34.67
CA ALA A 31 9.54 -16.35 33.96
C ALA A 31 8.80 -15.05 33.66
N SER A 32 9.23 -13.97 34.31
CA SER A 32 8.79 -12.63 34.03
C SER A 32 9.18 -12.28 32.59
N SER A 33 8.21 -12.32 31.68
CA SER A 33 8.37 -11.80 30.31
C SER A 33 8.48 -10.28 30.40
N THR A 34 9.70 -9.76 30.46
CA THR A 34 9.94 -8.36 30.19
C THR A 34 9.69 -8.12 28.71
N ALA A 35 8.54 -7.50 28.41
CA ALA A 35 8.29 -6.97 27.08
C ALA A 35 9.46 -6.05 26.68
N PRO A 36 9.96 -6.12 25.43
CA PRO A 36 11.01 -5.22 24.99
C PRO A 36 10.54 -3.78 25.18
N ALA A 37 11.35 -2.99 25.88
CA ALA A 37 11.11 -1.58 26.10
C ALA A 37 10.85 -0.90 24.75
N ALA A 38 9.73 -0.21 24.62
CA ALA A 38 9.42 0.58 23.45
C ALA A 38 10.60 1.53 23.19
N ALA A 39 11.18 1.45 21.99
CA ALA A 39 12.25 2.34 21.56
C ALA A 39 11.83 3.80 21.84
N PRO A 40 12.73 4.65 22.32
CA PRO A 40 12.41 6.03 22.65
C PRO A 40 11.84 6.71 21.42
N ARG A 41 10.62 7.23 21.51
CA ARG A 41 9.99 8.04 20.46
C ARG A 41 10.92 9.24 20.19
N ALA A 42 11.61 9.21 19.05
CA ALA A 42 12.43 10.33 18.62
C ALA A 42 11.55 11.59 18.62
N ARG A 43 11.94 12.61 19.37
CA ARG A 43 11.32 13.94 19.32
C ARG A 43 11.53 14.45 17.89
N VAL A 44 10.43 14.64 17.15
CA VAL A 44 10.48 15.30 15.84
C VAL A 44 10.91 16.75 16.08
N PRO A 45 12.07 17.19 15.58
CA PRO A 45 12.50 18.57 15.74
C PRO A 45 11.49 19.53 15.12
N GLY A 46 11.02 20.53 15.87
CA GLY A 46 10.06 21.53 15.40
C GLY A 46 10.68 22.70 14.64
N GLY A 47 11.95 22.60 14.20
CA GLY A 47 12.67 23.64 13.46
C GLY A 47 12.41 23.62 11.94
N PRO A 48 12.92 24.61 11.18
CA PRO A 48 12.89 24.60 9.71
C PRO A 48 13.59 23.34 9.17
N CYS A 49 13.10 22.82 8.04
CA CYS A 49 13.73 21.68 7.37
C CYS A 49 15.10 22.10 6.83
N ARG A 50 16.15 21.36 7.15
CA ARG A 50 17.53 21.68 6.73
C ARG A 50 17.88 21.14 5.34
N GLY A 51 17.16 20.12 4.89
CA GLY A 51 17.32 19.51 3.56
C GLY A 51 16.20 19.92 2.60
N PRO A 52 16.36 19.62 1.30
CA PRO A 52 15.28 19.77 0.34
C PRO A 52 14.12 18.83 0.70
N ALA A 53 12.91 19.34 0.58
CA ALA A 53 11.72 18.54 0.82
C ALA A 53 11.66 17.36 -0.15
N LEU A 54 11.24 16.21 0.35
CA LEU A 54 10.90 15.03 -0.45
C LEU A 54 9.42 15.08 -0.80
N VAL A 55 9.11 15.18 -2.07
CA VAL A 55 7.73 15.21 -2.57
C VAL A 55 7.28 13.81 -2.98
N VAL A 56 6.24 13.32 -2.33
CA VAL A 56 5.69 11.97 -2.51
C VAL A 56 4.25 12.05 -2.97
N VAL A 57 3.88 11.23 -3.95
CA VAL A 57 2.52 11.14 -4.49
C VAL A 57 2.06 9.69 -4.52
N THR A 58 0.80 9.45 -4.13
CA THR A 58 0.07 8.22 -4.47
C THR A 58 -1.11 8.57 -5.36
N TYR A 59 -1.35 7.76 -6.40
CA TYR A 59 -2.42 8.03 -7.35
C TYR A 59 -2.92 6.74 -8.01
N ASN A 60 -4.14 6.32 -7.68
CA ASN A 60 -4.85 5.30 -8.45
C ASN A 60 -5.29 5.92 -9.78
N VAL A 61 -4.72 5.44 -10.89
CA VAL A 61 -4.96 5.99 -12.22
C VAL A 61 -6.12 5.33 -12.95
N ARG A 62 -6.78 4.37 -12.31
CA ARG A 62 -7.85 3.55 -12.89
C ARG A 62 -7.36 2.73 -14.09
N PHE A 63 -7.57 1.42 -14.07
CA PHE A 63 -7.21 0.52 -15.16
C PHE A 63 -7.97 0.82 -16.45
N ASP A 64 -7.47 0.31 -17.58
CA ASP A 64 -8.12 0.46 -18.87
C ASP A 64 -9.27 -0.54 -19.01
N THR A 65 -10.47 -0.03 -19.13
CA THR A 65 -11.66 -0.84 -19.34
C THR A 65 -12.66 -0.17 -20.28
N PRO A 66 -13.20 -0.90 -21.26
CA PRO A 66 -14.28 -0.39 -22.12
C PRO A 66 -15.53 0.04 -21.34
N ALA A 67 -15.75 -0.50 -20.13
CA ALA A 67 -16.88 -0.15 -19.28
C ALA A 67 -16.86 1.32 -18.82
N ASP A 68 -15.70 1.98 -18.83
CA ASP A 68 -15.57 3.38 -18.47
C ASP A 68 -16.01 4.34 -19.60
N HIS A 69 -16.44 3.81 -20.77
CA HIS A 69 -17.00 4.59 -21.89
C HIS A 69 -16.15 5.83 -22.25
N LYS A 70 -16.70 7.04 -22.05
CA LYS A 70 -16.01 8.31 -22.30
C LYS A 70 -14.80 8.56 -21.40
N HIS A 71 -14.67 7.83 -20.31
CA HIS A 71 -13.54 7.88 -19.38
C HIS A 71 -12.53 6.75 -19.62
N ASN A 72 -12.58 6.05 -20.79
CA ASN A 72 -11.60 5.04 -21.14
C ASN A 72 -10.17 5.60 -21.15
N TRP A 73 -9.19 4.75 -21.03
CA TRP A 73 -7.78 5.14 -20.92
C TRP A 73 -7.32 6.04 -22.08
N LYS A 74 -7.67 5.69 -23.31
CA LYS A 74 -7.28 6.45 -24.50
C LYS A 74 -7.72 7.91 -24.43
N ALA A 75 -8.88 8.19 -23.85
CA ALA A 75 -9.39 9.56 -23.71
C ALA A 75 -8.68 10.36 -22.61
N ARG A 76 -8.12 9.71 -21.57
CA ARG A 76 -7.59 10.37 -20.37
C ARG A 76 -6.08 10.27 -20.17
N ARG A 77 -5.36 9.39 -20.88
CA ARG A 77 -3.94 9.10 -20.67
C ARG A 77 -3.05 10.35 -20.67
N GLU A 78 -3.25 11.26 -21.63
CA GLU A 78 -2.47 12.50 -21.72
C GLU A 78 -2.67 13.38 -20.47
N ARG A 79 -3.90 13.42 -19.93
CA ARG A 79 -4.23 14.19 -18.74
C ARG A 79 -3.71 13.55 -17.47
N VAL A 80 -3.67 12.21 -17.41
CA VAL A 80 -3.01 11.49 -16.32
C VAL A 80 -1.52 11.81 -16.31
N GLY A 81 -0.83 11.70 -17.46
CA GLY A 81 0.58 12.06 -17.59
C GLY A 81 0.85 13.52 -17.22
N GLU A 82 0.03 14.47 -17.71
CA GLU A 82 0.11 15.88 -17.35
C GLU A 82 -0.10 16.11 -15.85
N GLN A 83 -1.09 15.44 -15.26
CA GLN A 83 -1.36 15.51 -13.83
C GLN A 83 -0.13 15.07 -13.02
N ILE A 84 0.45 13.89 -13.32
CA ILE A 84 1.61 13.37 -12.60
C ILE A 84 2.79 14.35 -12.70
N ARG A 85 3.14 14.82 -13.92
CA ARG A 85 4.23 15.79 -14.09
C ARG A 85 4.02 17.08 -13.31
N SER A 86 2.77 17.60 -13.30
CA SER A 86 2.45 18.85 -12.63
C SER A 86 2.61 18.83 -11.12
N LEU A 87 2.68 17.64 -10.53
CA LEU A 87 2.84 17.46 -9.08
C LEU A 87 4.29 17.62 -8.62
N GLY A 88 5.27 17.57 -9.56
CA GLY A 88 6.70 17.74 -9.25
C GLY A 88 7.19 16.79 -8.16
N ALA A 89 6.76 15.53 -8.23
CA ALA A 89 7.06 14.55 -7.21
C ALA A 89 8.43 13.90 -7.41
N ASP A 90 9.14 13.64 -6.34
CA ASP A 90 10.37 12.84 -6.37
C ASP A 90 10.06 11.33 -6.39
N LEU A 91 8.92 10.94 -5.80
CA LEU A 91 8.47 9.57 -5.66
C LEU A 91 6.97 9.49 -5.97
N VAL A 92 6.56 8.59 -6.88
CA VAL A 92 5.16 8.42 -7.29
C VAL A 92 4.79 6.93 -7.26
N GLY A 93 3.85 6.55 -6.41
CA GLY A 93 3.22 5.24 -6.46
C GLY A 93 1.91 5.33 -7.22
N LEU A 94 1.79 4.55 -8.29
CA LEU A 94 0.56 4.44 -9.05
C LEU A 94 -0.14 3.13 -8.75
N GLN A 95 -1.46 3.07 -8.88
CA GLN A 95 -2.25 1.87 -8.69
C GLN A 95 -3.16 1.64 -9.90
N GLU A 96 -3.55 0.38 -10.09
CA GLU A 96 -4.38 -0.10 -11.20
C GLU A 96 -3.76 0.07 -12.59
N VAL A 97 -2.45 0.17 -12.70
CA VAL A 97 -1.78 0.35 -14.00
C VAL A 97 -1.74 -0.97 -14.75
N GLU A 98 -2.29 -1.03 -15.96
CA GLU A 98 -2.11 -2.17 -16.88
C GLU A 98 -0.88 -1.99 -17.78
N ALA A 99 -0.43 -3.05 -18.42
CA ALA A 99 0.79 -3.05 -19.23
C ALA A 99 0.80 -1.97 -20.33
N ASN A 100 -0.33 -1.76 -21.02
CA ASN A 100 -0.47 -0.71 -22.04
C ASN A 100 -0.42 0.69 -21.43
N GLN A 101 -0.96 0.86 -20.21
CA GLN A 101 -0.90 2.13 -19.50
C GLN A 101 0.53 2.45 -19.03
N LEU A 102 1.28 1.43 -18.59
CA LEU A 102 2.68 1.57 -18.23
C LEU A 102 3.52 2.01 -19.45
N ASP A 103 3.28 1.38 -20.62
CA ASP A 103 3.95 1.73 -21.88
C ASP A 103 3.63 3.17 -22.32
N ASP A 104 2.39 3.62 -22.17
CA ASP A 104 1.99 5.01 -22.50
C ASP A 104 2.60 6.02 -21.51
N LEU A 105 2.68 5.70 -20.22
CA LEU A 105 3.20 6.61 -19.20
C LEU A 105 4.72 6.78 -19.24
N GLY A 106 5.47 5.75 -19.65
CA GLY A 106 6.94 5.81 -19.72
C GLY A 106 7.46 7.04 -20.46
N PRO A 107 7.10 7.27 -21.73
CA PRO A 107 7.51 8.46 -22.48
C PRO A 107 6.99 9.79 -21.90
N MET A 108 5.90 9.75 -21.14
CA MET A 108 5.31 10.94 -20.52
C MET A 108 6.01 11.36 -19.23
N LEU A 109 6.84 10.51 -18.64
CA LEU A 109 7.53 10.72 -17.37
C LEU A 109 9.06 10.69 -17.54
N PRO A 110 9.64 11.58 -18.38
CA PRO A 110 11.09 11.62 -18.56
C PRO A 110 11.80 11.97 -17.25
N GLY A 111 12.94 11.32 -17.00
CA GLY A 111 13.72 11.51 -15.76
C GLY A 111 13.21 10.72 -14.56
N TYR A 112 12.28 9.79 -14.79
CA TYR A 112 11.86 8.83 -13.79
C TYR A 112 12.22 7.40 -14.25
N ALA A 113 12.85 6.65 -13.35
CA ALA A 113 12.85 5.20 -13.43
C ALA A 113 11.65 4.65 -12.65
N HIS A 114 11.31 3.38 -12.87
CA HIS A 114 10.25 2.71 -12.11
C HIS A 114 10.60 1.26 -11.79
N GLU A 115 9.93 0.74 -10.77
CA GLU A 115 9.93 -0.67 -10.37
C GLU A 115 8.49 -1.18 -10.40
N GLY A 116 8.29 -2.47 -10.69
CA GLY A 116 7.01 -3.15 -10.60
C GLY A 116 6.78 -4.17 -11.69
N VAL A 117 5.97 -5.18 -11.38
CA VAL A 117 5.56 -6.25 -12.30
C VAL A 117 4.05 -6.44 -12.27
N GLY A 118 3.50 -7.11 -13.28
CA GLY A 118 2.09 -7.49 -13.32
C GLY A 118 1.73 -8.51 -12.24
N ARG A 119 0.64 -8.28 -11.54
CA ARG A 119 0.25 -9.06 -10.35
C ARG A 119 -0.15 -10.50 -10.63
N ASP A 120 -0.50 -10.84 -11.89
CA ASP A 120 -1.08 -12.15 -12.21
C ASP A 120 -0.05 -13.16 -12.72
N ASP A 121 1.10 -12.70 -13.22
CA ASP A 121 2.17 -13.57 -13.73
C ASP A 121 3.58 -13.19 -13.25
N GLY A 122 3.72 -12.05 -12.59
CA GLY A 122 5.03 -11.53 -12.18
C GLY A 122 5.84 -10.93 -13.32
N VAL A 123 5.22 -10.67 -14.47
CA VAL A 123 5.84 -10.06 -15.65
C VAL A 123 4.98 -8.90 -16.15
N ARG A 124 3.94 -9.17 -16.94
CA ARG A 124 3.09 -8.14 -17.54
C ARG A 124 1.59 -8.41 -17.39
N GLY A 125 1.21 -9.54 -16.80
CA GLY A 125 -0.18 -9.94 -16.63
C GLY A 125 -0.86 -9.29 -15.45
N GLY A 126 -2.05 -8.74 -15.67
CA GLY A 126 -2.84 -8.04 -14.64
C GLY A 126 -2.34 -6.64 -14.35
N GLN A 127 -2.85 -6.05 -13.27
CA GLN A 127 -2.49 -4.71 -12.87
C GLN A 127 -1.12 -4.68 -12.17
N PHE A 128 -0.40 -3.59 -12.39
CA PHE A 128 0.83 -3.23 -11.71
C PHE A 128 0.51 -2.21 -10.61
N GLU A 129 1.38 -2.17 -9.62
CA GLU A 129 1.46 -1.10 -8.63
C GLU A 129 2.84 -0.43 -8.77
N PRO A 130 3.14 0.24 -9.89
CA PRO A 130 4.49 0.72 -10.15
C PRO A 130 4.86 1.85 -9.20
N LEU A 131 6.16 1.90 -8.87
CA LEU A 131 6.75 2.92 -8.05
C LEU A 131 7.79 3.66 -8.88
N TYR A 132 7.45 4.91 -9.29
CA TYR A 132 8.34 5.80 -10.03
C TYR A 132 9.17 6.64 -9.06
N TYR A 133 10.44 6.86 -9.40
CA TYR A 133 11.35 7.69 -8.61
C TYR A 133 12.23 8.53 -9.54
N SER A 134 12.56 9.75 -9.12
CA SER A 134 13.38 10.69 -9.88
C SER A 134 14.84 10.24 -9.94
N ASP A 135 15.38 10.01 -11.14
CA ASP A 135 16.79 9.65 -11.36
C ASP A 135 17.73 10.76 -10.90
N ALA A 136 17.31 12.02 -10.96
CA ALA A 136 18.10 13.17 -10.51
C ALA A 136 18.29 13.16 -8.99
N ARG A 137 17.36 12.58 -8.23
CA ARG A 137 17.40 12.57 -6.78
C ARG A 137 17.91 11.27 -6.19
N PHE A 138 17.65 10.14 -6.85
CA PHE A 138 17.84 8.82 -6.25
C PHE A 138 18.75 7.90 -7.06
N THR A 139 19.52 7.09 -6.35
CA THR A 139 20.07 5.84 -6.88
C THR A 139 19.31 4.68 -6.26
N ARG A 140 18.79 3.75 -7.09
CA ARG A 140 18.20 2.50 -6.62
C ARG A 140 19.31 1.56 -6.13
N GLU A 141 19.21 1.11 -4.88
CA GLU A 141 20.09 0.11 -4.29
C GLU A 141 19.50 -1.30 -4.39
N ASP A 142 18.18 -1.42 -4.19
CA ASP A 142 17.45 -2.67 -4.25
C ASP A 142 15.97 -2.42 -4.57
N GLY A 143 15.20 -3.46 -4.91
CA GLY A 143 13.78 -3.32 -5.19
C GLY A 143 13.18 -4.58 -5.79
N GLY A 144 11.87 -4.64 -5.77
CA GLY A 144 11.13 -5.77 -6.30
C GLY A 144 9.64 -5.70 -5.98
N THR A 145 8.96 -6.80 -6.20
CA THR A 145 7.53 -6.95 -5.93
C THR A 145 7.29 -8.25 -5.17
N PHE A 146 6.40 -8.21 -4.18
CA PHE A 146 5.94 -9.40 -3.49
C PHE A 146 4.40 -9.44 -3.43
N TRP A 147 3.85 -10.67 -3.35
CA TRP A 147 2.42 -10.88 -3.29
C TRP A 147 1.91 -10.79 -1.85
N LEU A 148 0.83 -10.06 -1.68
CA LEU A 148 0.12 -9.95 -0.40
C LEU A 148 -0.71 -11.22 -0.18
N SER A 149 0.00 -12.30 0.10
CA SER A 149 -0.51 -13.66 0.26
C SER A 149 0.43 -14.48 1.16
N PRO A 150 0.01 -15.66 1.66
CA PRO A 150 0.90 -16.57 2.38
C PRO A 150 2.08 -17.10 1.56
N THR A 151 2.09 -16.89 0.24
CA THR A 151 3.18 -17.22 -0.68
C THR A 151 3.65 -15.93 -1.37
N PRO A 152 4.40 -15.07 -0.66
CA PRO A 152 4.74 -13.73 -1.16
C PRO A 152 5.71 -13.74 -2.34
N GLU A 153 6.37 -14.85 -2.61
CA GLU A 153 7.37 -15.02 -3.67
C GLU A 153 6.77 -15.27 -5.06
N ARG A 154 5.46 -15.53 -5.17
CA ARG A 154 4.83 -15.85 -6.45
C ARG A 154 3.36 -15.44 -6.54
N PRO A 155 2.84 -15.19 -7.75
CA PRO A 155 1.40 -15.04 -7.95
C PRO A 155 0.66 -16.37 -7.71
N ARG A 156 -0.59 -16.28 -7.32
CA ARG A 156 -1.51 -17.41 -7.38
C ARG A 156 -2.16 -17.48 -8.75
N GLY A 157 -2.19 -18.66 -9.31
CA GLY A 157 -2.81 -18.91 -10.60
C GLY A 157 -4.30 -18.54 -10.61
N ARG A 158 -4.86 -18.34 -11.81
CA ARG A 158 -6.26 -17.90 -11.99
C ARG A 158 -7.27 -18.75 -11.22
N TRP A 159 -7.04 -20.08 -11.17
CA TRP A 159 -7.93 -21.07 -10.55
C TRP A 159 -7.49 -21.46 -9.13
N GLU A 160 -6.36 -20.94 -8.64
CA GLU A 160 -5.96 -21.18 -7.27
C GLU A 160 -6.82 -20.36 -6.29
N PHE A 161 -7.16 -20.99 -5.17
CA PHE A 161 -7.85 -20.30 -4.08
C PHE A 161 -7.07 -19.07 -3.63
N LYS A 162 -7.71 -17.91 -3.62
CA LYS A 162 -7.12 -16.68 -3.09
C LYS A 162 -7.35 -16.65 -1.58
N PRO A 163 -6.28 -16.55 -0.77
CA PRO A 163 -6.40 -16.57 0.68
C PRO A 163 -7.12 -15.32 1.20
N TRP A 164 -7.58 -15.40 2.41
CA TRP A 164 -8.18 -14.29 3.16
C TRP A 164 -9.44 -13.70 2.52
N GLY A 165 -10.09 -14.47 1.64
CA GLY A 165 -11.32 -14.03 0.95
C GLY A 165 -11.09 -13.00 -0.16
N SER A 166 -9.86 -12.84 -0.62
CA SER A 166 -9.56 -12.03 -1.81
C SER A 166 -10.03 -12.73 -3.09
N TRP A 167 -10.37 -11.97 -4.11
CA TRP A 167 -10.71 -12.49 -5.44
C TRP A 167 -9.57 -12.34 -6.45
N GLN A 168 -8.62 -11.49 -6.15
CA GLN A 168 -7.53 -11.12 -7.04
C GLN A 168 -6.18 -11.26 -6.33
N ASN A 169 -5.11 -11.40 -7.09
CA ASN A 169 -3.79 -11.20 -6.56
C ASN A 169 -3.63 -9.72 -6.16
N ARG A 170 -3.00 -9.48 -5.01
CA ARG A 170 -2.59 -8.15 -4.56
C ARG A 170 -1.10 -8.17 -4.32
N ILE A 171 -0.46 -7.08 -4.66
CA ILE A 171 1.00 -6.94 -4.60
C ILE A 171 1.41 -5.68 -3.84
N ALA A 172 2.65 -5.69 -3.40
CA ALA A 172 3.37 -4.52 -2.97
C ALA A 172 4.68 -4.43 -3.76
N THR A 173 4.88 -3.30 -4.43
CA THR A 173 6.13 -2.97 -5.11
C THR A 173 6.97 -2.11 -4.19
N TRP A 174 8.26 -2.38 -4.09
CA TRP A 174 9.15 -1.67 -3.19
C TRP A 174 10.48 -1.33 -3.86
N VAL A 175 11.08 -0.25 -3.40
CA VAL A 175 12.45 0.16 -3.76
C VAL A 175 13.19 0.65 -2.52
N LEU A 176 14.47 0.34 -2.48
CA LEU A 176 15.42 0.93 -1.54
C LEU A 176 16.27 1.94 -2.30
N LEU A 177 16.12 3.18 -1.95
CA LEU A 177 16.70 4.32 -2.66
C LEU A 177 17.76 5.03 -1.79
N ARG A 178 18.86 5.43 -2.43
CA ARG A 178 19.82 6.38 -1.85
C ARG A 178 19.46 7.80 -2.29
N ASP A 179 19.06 8.66 -1.36
CA ASP A 179 18.78 10.08 -1.63
C ASP A 179 20.10 10.85 -1.72
N HIS A 180 20.42 11.38 -2.90
CA HIS A 180 21.66 12.12 -3.15
C HIS A 180 21.75 13.42 -2.33
N SER A 181 20.60 14.03 -2.05
CA SER A 181 20.55 15.32 -1.36
C SER A 181 20.77 15.22 0.15
N THR A 182 20.48 14.06 0.73
CA THR A 182 20.55 13.85 2.19
C THR A 182 21.52 12.74 2.58
N GLY A 183 21.93 11.89 1.63
CA GLY A 183 22.73 10.69 1.87
C GLY A 183 21.94 9.53 2.53
N ARG A 184 20.65 9.71 2.79
CA ARG A 184 19.83 8.72 3.51
C ARG A 184 19.33 7.62 2.59
N ARG A 185 19.07 6.46 3.19
CA ARG A 185 18.41 5.34 2.53
C ARG A 185 16.91 5.42 2.82
N VAL A 186 16.12 5.40 1.77
CA VAL A 186 14.65 5.48 1.84
C VAL A 186 14.06 4.18 1.30
N LEU A 187 13.38 3.43 2.15
CA LEU A 187 12.54 2.32 1.73
C LEU A 187 11.17 2.88 1.35
N ALA A 188 10.78 2.73 0.10
CA ALA A 188 9.46 3.10 -0.37
C ALA A 188 8.67 1.86 -0.82
N VAL A 189 7.42 1.76 -0.41
CA VAL A 189 6.53 0.63 -0.73
C VAL A 189 5.21 1.18 -1.24
N ASN A 190 4.82 0.78 -2.45
CA ASN A 190 3.54 1.09 -3.09
C ASN A 190 2.64 -0.14 -3.14
N THR A 191 1.36 0.03 -2.87
CA THR A 191 0.42 -1.10 -2.83
C THR A 191 -1.01 -0.68 -3.15
N HIS A 192 -1.82 -1.68 -3.54
CA HIS A 192 -3.26 -1.56 -3.65
C HIS A 192 -3.93 -2.74 -2.92
N PHE A 193 -4.53 -2.47 -1.76
CA PHE A 193 -5.16 -3.48 -0.94
C PHE A 193 -6.46 -4.01 -1.56
N ASP A 194 -6.91 -5.15 -1.07
CA ASP A 194 -8.13 -5.77 -1.55
C ASP A 194 -9.37 -4.91 -1.21
N HIS A 195 -10.19 -4.62 -2.23
CA HIS A 195 -11.39 -3.80 -2.07
C HIS A 195 -12.53 -4.57 -1.39
N TYR A 196 -12.51 -5.90 -1.44
CA TYR A 196 -13.61 -6.75 -1.00
C TYR A 196 -13.42 -7.23 0.44
N SER A 197 -12.29 -7.85 0.74
CA SER A 197 -12.04 -8.52 2.01
C SER A 197 -11.30 -7.66 3.03
N GLU A 198 -11.95 -7.38 4.15
CA GLU A 198 -11.27 -6.74 5.29
C GLU A 198 -10.17 -7.64 5.87
N MET A 199 -10.37 -8.96 5.87
CA MET A 199 -9.36 -9.91 6.31
C MET A 199 -8.10 -9.80 5.45
N ALA A 200 -8.25 -9.77 4.11
CA ALA A 200 -7.13 -9.58 3.21
C ALA A 200 -6.40 -8.24 3.48
N ARG A 201 -7.14 -7.13 3.66
CA ARG A 201 -6.54 -5.83 4.01
C ARG A 201 -5.75 -5.86 5.32
N ARG A 202 -6.25 -6.56 6.32
CA ARG A 202 -5.56 -6.70 7.62
C ARG A 202 -4.27 -7.50 7.52
N GLU A 203 -4.32 -8.64 6.82
CA GLU A 203 -3.12 -9.46 6.60
C GLU A 203 -2.11 -8.73 5.71
N SER A 204 -2.57 -7.99 4.69
CA SER A 204 -1.72 -7.12 3.89
C SER A 204 -1.03 -6.06 4.75
N ALA A 205 -1.76 -5.38 5.64
CA ALA A 205 -1.17 -4.41 6.55
C ALA A 205 -0.12 -5.04 7.49
N ARG A 206 -0.36 -6.27 7.99
CA ARG A 206 0.62 -7.00 8.79
C ARG A 206 1.88 -7.30 7.98
N MET A 207 1.72 -7.83 6.75
CA MET A 207 2.84 -8.13 5.88
C MET A 207 3.70 -6.90 5.56
N LEU A 208 3.08 -5.74 5.30
CA LEU A 208 3.83 -4.50 5.07
C LEU A 208 4.61 -4.04 6.29
N ILE A 209 4.05 -4.22 7.49
CA ILE A 209 4.75 -3.91 8.75
C ILE A 209 5.95 -4.84 8.93
N ASP A 210 5.74 -6.14 8.77
CA ASP A 210 6.79 -7.15 8.89
C ASP A 210 7.90 -6.91 7.85
N PHE A 211 7.51 -6.56 6.62
CA PHE A 211 8.45 -6.21 5.54
C PHE A 211 9.28 -4.96 5.89
N ALA A 212 8.64 -3.89 6.35
CA ALA A 212 9.32 -2.67 6.72
C ALA A 212 10.32 -2.87 7.89
N VAL A 213 9.98 -3.76 8.82
CA VAL A 213 10.87 -4.12 9.94
C VAL A 213 12.06 -4.96 9.46
N SER A 214 11.85 -5.87 8.52
CA SER A 214 12.90 -6.76 7.99
C SER A 214 13.81 -6.10 6.95
N HIS A 215 13.46 -4.92 6.44
CA HIS A 215 14.25 -4.15 5.46
C HIS A 215 14.65 -2.79 6.06
N PRO A 216 15.68 -2.76 6.95
CA PRO A 216 16.04 -1.55 7.64
C PRO A 216 16.58 -0.48 6.68
N ALA A 217 16.00 0.71 6.79
CA ALA A 217 16.42 1.93 6.12
C ALA A 217 16.39 3.09 7.10
N ASP A 218 17.00 4.23 6.73
CA ASP A 218 16.93 5.44 7.57
C ASP A 218 15.50 5.98 7.64
N ASP A 219 14.78 5.84 6.52
CA ASP A 219 13.40 6.29 6.37
C ASP A 219 12.55 5.25 5.65
N THR A 220 11.28 5.15 6.03
CA THR A 220 10.31 4.27 5.39
C THR A 220 9.08 5.06 4.97
N ILE A 221 8.61 4.80 3.77
CA ILE A 221 7.38 5.37 3.19
C ILE A 221 6.53 4.21 2.67
N VAL A 222 5.28 4.12 3.14
CA VAL A 222 4.28 3.20 2.61
C VAL A 222 3.14 4.03 2.04
N LEU A 223 2.84 3.85 0.77
CA LEU A 223 1.82 4.61 0.08
C LEU A 223 0.93 3.71 -0.77
N GLY A 224 -0.25 4.19 -1.13
CA GLY A 224 -1.15 3.45 -2.00
C GLY A 224 -2.62 3.63 -1.69
N ASP A 225 -3.44 2.96 -2.51
CA ASP A 225 -4.86 2.75 -2.26
C ASP A 225 -5.04 1.58 -1.28
N LEU A 226 -5.27 1.90 -0.04
CA LEU A 226 -5.45 0.87 1.00
C LEU A 226 -6.85 0.29 1.05
N ASN A 227 -7.80 0.79 0.24
CA ASN A 227 -9.22 0.42 0.34
C ASN A 227 -9.72 0.42 1.80
N ALA A 228 -9.11 1.26 2.61
CA ALA A 228 -9.27 1.31 4.05
C ALA A 228 -9.37 2.76 4.52
N ARG A 229 -10.51 3.12 5.09
CA ARG A 229 -10.73 4.46 5.63
C ARG A 229 -9.87 4.70 6.86
N ARG A 230 -9.57 5.97 7.13
CA ARG A 230 -8.95 6.39 8.39
C ARG A 230 -9.76 5.84 9.59
N GLY A 231 -9.06 5.26 10.55
CA GLY A 231 -9.67 4.62 11.71
C GLY A 231 -10.18 3.20 11.50
N SER A 232 -10.16 2.62 10.28
CA SER A 232 -10.42 1.19 10.07
C SER A 232 -9.30 0.32 10.70
N ARG A 233 -9.55 -0.97 10.84
CA ARG A 233 -8.58 -1.86 11.48
C ARG A 233 -7.24 -1.95 10.73
N PRO A 234 -7.19 -2.18 9.39
CA PRO A 234 -5.93 -2.20 8.65
C PRO A 234 -5.20 -0.85 8.73
N TYR A 235 -5.92 0.28 8.62
CA TYR A 235 -5.33 1.60 8.80
C TYR A 235 -4.68 1.76 10.20
N ARG A 236 -5.39 1.39 11.27
CA ARG A 236 -4.84 1.50 12.64
C ARG A 236 -3.63 0.60 12.87
N MET A 237 -3.53 -0.53 12.18
CA MET A 237 -2.33 -1.39 12.26
C MET A 237 -1.11 -0.65 11.73
N LEU A 238 -1.19 -0.06 10.55
CA LEU A 238 -0.11 0.77 9.98
C LEU A 238 0.18 2.00 10.86
N ALA A 239 -0.85 2.70 11.31
CA ALA A 239 -0.72 3.90 12.13
C ALA A 239 -0.10 3.70 13.53
N ARG A 240 0.06 2.46 13.99
CA ARG A 240 0.79 2.12 15.22
C ARG A 240 2.29 2.14 15.04
N VAL A 241 2.77 1.89 13.82
CA VAL A 241 4.20 1.75 13.49
C VAL A 241 4.69 2.96 12.68
N LEU A 242 3.87 3.41 11.75
CA LEU A 242 4.13 4.54 10.87
C LEU A 242 3.18 5.69 11.20
N ARG A 243 3.51 6.88 10.75
CA ARG A 243 2.66 8.07 10.88
C ARG A 243 1.92 8.30 9.56
N ASP A 244 0.60 8.45 9.58
CA ASP A 244 -0.12 9.00 8.43
C ASP A 244 0.27 10.46 8.22
N ALA A 245 0.81 10.78 7.05
CA ALA A 245 1.28 12.12 6.72
C ALA A 245 0.18 13.19 6.87
N ALA A 246 -1.07 12.80 6.66
CA ALA A 246 -2.23 13.69 6.80
C ALA A 246 -2.57 14.08 8.24
N THR A 247 -2.06 13.35 9.24
CA THR A 247 -2.38 13.57 10.67
C THR A 247 -1.26 14.22 11.45
N ALA A 248 -0.15 14.54 10.79
CA ALA A 248 0.98 15.15 11.48
C ALA A 248 0.64 16.60 11.91
N PRO A 249 0.99 17.01 13.14
CA PRO A 249 0.69 18.35 13.64
C PRO A 249 1.35 19.48 12.82
N SER A 250 2.38 19.17 12.05
CA SER A 250 3.10 20.12 11.20
C SER A 250 2.45 20.36 9.84
N VAL A 251 1.39 19.61 9.51
CA VAL A 251 0.72 19.74 8.21
C VAL A 251 -0.14 20.98 8.17
N GLU A 252 0.16 21.87 7.26
CA GLU A 252 -0.66 23.03 6.92
C GLU A 252 -1.62 22.66 5.79
N GLY A 253 -2.89 23.03 5.95
CA GLY A 253 -3.94 22.83 4.95
C GLY A 253 -4.93 21.70 5.29
N PRO A 254 -6.03 21.60 4.53
CA PRO A 254 -7.08 20.63 4.82
C PRO A 254 -6.60 19.22 4.46
N ALA A 255 -6.31 18.42 5.47
CA ALA A 255 -6.14 16.98 5.35
C ALA A 255 -7.49 16.24 5.13
N SER A 256 -8.57 17.01 4.95
CA SER A 256 -9.94 16.53 4.84
C SER A 256 -10.40 16.59 3.39
N GLY A 257 -10.78 15.45 2.85
CA GLY A 257 -11.37 15.34 1.55
C GLY A 257 -11.56 13.87 1.19
N THR A 258 -12.35 13.61 0.17
CA THR A 258 -12.37 12.30 -0.46
C THR A 258 -11.20 12.19 -1.42
N SER A 259 -10.55 11.04 -1.47
CA SER A 259 -9.60 10.71 -2.55
C SER A 259 -10.28 10.00 -3.73
N VAL A 260 -11.58 9.70 -3.64
CA VAL A 260 -12.37 9.02 -4.66
C VAL A 260 -13.44 9.96 -5.21
N THR A 261 -13.51 10.10 -6.53
CA THR A 261 -14.49 10.96 -7.22
C THR A 261 -15.58 10.18 -7.93
N ALA A 262 -15.36 8.90 -8.24
CA ALA A 262 -16.22 8.09 -9.10
C ALA A 262 -16.61 8.85 -10.39
N TRP A 263 -15.64 9.55 -11.00
CA TRP A 263 -15.78 10.43 -12.18
C TRP A 263 -16.60 11.70 -11.96
N THR A 264 -17.26 11.82 -10.83
CA THR A 264 -18.07 12.99 -10.49
C THR A 264 -17.68 13.48 -9.09
N ARG A 265 -17.79 14.77 -8.83
CA ARG A 265 -17.49 15.35 -7.49
C ARG A 265 -18.40 14.85 -6.37
N LEU A 266 -19.36 13.99 -6.71
CA LEU A 266 -20.37 13.46 -5.78
C LEU A 266 -19.90 12.22 -5.01
N GLY A 267 -18.61 11.87 -5.04
CA GLY A 267 -18.03 10.87 -4.14
C GLY A 267 -18.32 11.27 -2.68
N ALA A 268 -18.88 10.35 -1.91
CA ALA A 268 -19.22 10.59 -0.52
C ALA A 268 -17.98 11.13 0.24
N PRO A 269 -18.11 12.18 1.08
CA PRO A 269 -17.00 12.86 1.75
C PRO A 269 -16.16 11.99 2.70
N HIS A 270 -16.44 10.71 2.78
CA HIS A 270 -15.79 9.76 3.67
C HIS A 270 -14.94 8.69 2.97
N HIS A 271 -14.69 8.83 1.66
CA HIS A 271 -13.90 7.86 0.90
C HIS A 271 -12.45 8.34 0.72
N HIS A 272 -11.78 8.67 1.81
CA HIS A 272 -10.33 8.85 1.81
C HIS A 272 -9.69 7.50 2.11
N ILE A 273 -9.21 6.83 1.07
CA ILE A 273 -8.67 5.47 1.10
C ILE A 273 -7.25 5.39 0.54
N ASP A 274 -6.79 6.45 -0.11
CA ASP A 274 -5.42 6.62 -0.57
C ASP A 274 -4.60 7.30 0.52
N HIS A 275 -3.50 6.69 0.96
CA HIS A 275 -2.74 7.13 2.11
C HIS A 275 -1.25 7.18 1.84
N ILE A 276 -0.55 8.05 2.58
CA ILE A 276 0.91 8.10 2.66
C ILE A 276 1.29 7.97 4.13
N PHE A 277 1.88 6.83 4.48
CA PHE A 277 2.43 6.56 5.80
C PHE A 277 3.94 6.72 5.77
N VAL A 278 4.50 7.32 6.81
CA VAL A 278 5.93 7.61 6.89
C VAL A 278 6.50 7.17 8.24
N SER A 279 7.78 6.80 8.27
CA SER A 279 8.49 6.52 9.51
C SER A 279 8.47 7.75 10.43
N PRO A 280 8.56 7.58 11.77
CA PRO A 280 8.52 8.69 12.71
C PRO A 280 9.64 9.74 12.51
N ALA A 281 10.73 9.35 11.87
CA ALA A 281 11.86 10.25 11.56
C ALA A 281 11.51 11.25 10.44
N LEU A 282 10.66 10.88 9.51
CA LEU A 282 10.18 11.78 8.47
C LEU A 282 9.10 12.72 9.03
N ARG A 283 9.27 14.00 8.77
CA ARG A 283 8.34 15.03 9.22
C ARG A 283 7.53 15.56 8.03
N PRO A 284 6.21 15.26 7.94
CA PRO A 284 5.37 15.85 6.94
C PRO A 284 5.30 17.38 7.11
N LEU A 285 5.45 18.10 5.99
CA LEU A 285 5.36 19.55 5.90
C LEU A 285 4.03 19.98 5.33
N THR A 286 3.60 19.32 4.24
CA THR A 286 2.30 19.55 3.60
C THR A 286 1.64 18.23 3.26
N TYR A 287 0.32 18.24 3.18
CA TYR A 287 -0.49 17.11 2.69
C TYR A 287 -1.70 17.67 1.95
N GLN A 288 -1.93 17.17 0.75
CA GLN A 288 -2.98 17.69 -0.13
C GLN A 288 -3.62 16.55 -0.92
N VAL A 289 -4.94 16.58 -1.05
CA VAL A 289 -5.68 15.86 -2.09
C VAL A 289 -5.85 16.82 -3.26
N ILE A 290 -5.38 16.44 -4.44
CA ILE A 290 -5.29 17.34 -5.59
C ILE A 290 -6.57 17.26 -6.41
N ASP A 291 -7.51 18.15 -6.10
CA ASP A 291 -8.79 18.29 -6.81
C ASP A 291 -8.61 19.15 -8.07
N ARG A 292 -8.11 18.52 -9.17
CA ARG A 292 -7.91 19.17 -10.44
C ARG A 292 -8.68 18.47 -11.55
N ARG A 293 -9.47 19.24 -12.28
CA ARG A 293 -10.15 18.80 -13.51
C ARG A 293 -9.41 19.29 -14.74
N PHE A 294 -9.62 18.57 -15.82
CA PHE A 294 -9.05 18.91 -17.11
C PHE A 294 -10.15 19.11 -18.14
N ARG A 295 -9.90 19.98 -19.12
CA ARG A 295 -10.80 20.20 -20.25
C ARG A 295 -10.76 19.02 -21.21
N TYR A 296 -11.92 18.45 -21.50
CA TYR A 296 -12.17 17.43 -22.50
C TYR A 296 -13.26 17.90 -23.48
N ALA A 297 -13.45 17.21 -24.59
CA ALA A 297 -14.48 17.57 -25.58
C ALA A 297 -15.91 17.59 -24.99
N GLY A 298 -16.17 16.83 -23.94
CA GLY A 298 -17.47 16.76 -23.25
C GLY A 298 -17.57 17.59 -21.96
N GLY A 299 -16.62 18.50 -21.68
CA GLY A 299 -16.58 19.32 -20.46
C GLY A 299 -15.37 19.03 -19.57
N ASP A 300 -15.39 19.57 -18.37
CA ASP A 300 -14.30 19.38 -17.42
C ASP A 300 -14.50 18.07 -16.64
N LEU A 301 -13.53 17.15 -16.75
CA LEU A 301 -13.56 15.83 -16.15
C LEU A 301 -12.29 15.56 -15.32
N TYR A 302 -12.37 14.60 -14.42
CA TYR A 302 -11.21 14.07 -13.74
C TYR A 302 -10.46 13.05 -14.62
N PRO A 303 -9.11 13.02 -14.56
CA PRO A 303 -8.31 12.03 -15.30
C PRO A 303 -8.44 10.60 -14.74
N SER A 304 -8.90 10.46 -13.50
CA SER A 304 -9.19 9.18 -12.84
C SER A 304 -10.42 9.31 -11.95
N ASP A 305 -11.00 8.20 -11.54
CA ASP A 305 -12.03 8.12 -10.49
C ASP A 305 -11.45 8.30 -9.06
N HIS A 306 -10.13 8.39 -8.96
CA HIS A 306 -9.40 8.83 -7.77
C HIS A 306 -8.73 10.19 -8.00
N LEU A 307 -8.36 10.85 -6.90
CA LEU A 307 -7.56 12.08 -6.88
C LEU A 307 -6.15 11.76 -6.36
N PRO A 308 -5.11 12.35 -6.93
CA PRO A 308 -3.77 12.22 -6.39
C PRO A 308 -3.69 12.75 -4.96
N VAL A 309 -2.99 12.03 -4.11
CA VAL A 309 -2.62 12.47 -2.77
C VAL A 309 -1.15 12.80 -2.76
N ARG A 310 -0.80 14.03 -2.37
CA ARG A 310 0.56 14.57 -2.36
C ARG A 310 0.97 14.96 -0.95
N ALA A 311 2.16 14.53 -0.54
CA ALA A 311 2.81 14.99 0.69
C ALA A 311 4.19 15.57 0.38
N SER A 312 4.58 16.59 1.11
CA SER A 312 5.93 17.11 1.16
C SER A 312 6.52 16.76 2.52
N LEU A 313 7.67 16.11 2.53
CA LEU A 313 8.31 15.55 3.72
C LEU A 313 9.67 16.21 3.95
N CYS A 314 9.96 16.55 5.19
CA CYS A 314 11.30 16.92 5.59
C CYS A 314 12.14 15.68 5.81
N VAL A 315 13.26 15.60 5.11
CA VAL A 315 14.28 14.57 5.26
C VAL A 315 15.53 15.28 5.78
N GLU A 316 15.86 15.07 7.05
CA GLU A 316 17.07 15.70 7.63
C GLU A 316 18.33 15.00 7.09
N PRO A 317 19.34 15.75 6.60
CA PRO A 317 20.59 15.17 6.12
C PRO A 317 21.33 14.40 7.22
N ILE A 318 22.07 13.38 6.82
CA ILE A 318 23.03 12.73 7.73
C ILE A 318 24.14 13.74 8.02
N ILE A 319 24.26 14.12 9.29
CA ILE A 319 25.39 14.97 9.75
C ILE A 319 26.60 14.04 9.84
N ARG A 320 27.57 14.26 8.97
CA ARG A 320 28.86 13.58 9.01
C ARG A 320 29.81 14.29 9.94
#